data_17a0d24f871f4ec814168afeb2453f21
#
_entry.id   17a0d24f871f4ec814168afeb2453f21
#
_cell.length_a   1.000
_cell.length_b   1.000
_cell.length_c   1.000
_cell.angle_alpha   90.00
_cell.angle_beta   90.00
_cell.angle_gamma   90.00
#
_symmetry.space_group_name_H-M   'P 1'
#
loop_
_entity.id
_entity.type
_entity.pdbx_description
1 polymer ?
#
loop_
_entity_poly.entity_id
_entity_poly.type
_entity_poly.pdbx_seq_one_letter_code
_entity_poly.pdbx_strand_id
1 'polypeptide(L)'
;MAELIIKKEGAIGWIIFSNMAKFNAMSFDMWQGLPKAFDDFEADPQVNVIVLAGDGEKAFVSGADISQFEKQRGTADAQAVYNAAVELAYTAPSRCAKPVIAKIRGICMGGGMGIAAACDIRIAASDAVFRMPAARMGLGYNYVGMERFVNLMGPANAADIFFSARKFDAAEAMRMGYV
;
A
#
# COMPACT_ATOMS: atom_id res chain seq x y z
N MET A 1 -18.30 4.56 -3.07
CA MET A 1 -17.52 4.58 -4.33
C MET A 1 -16.07 4.37 -3.93
N ALA A 2 -15.24 3.72 -4.76
CA ALA A 2 -13.82 3.56 -4.46
C ALA A 2 -13.07 4.82 -4.91
N GLU A 3 -12.38 5.51 -4.01
CA GLU A 3 -11.69 6.78 -4.30
C GLU A 3 -10.53 7.04 -3.34
N LEU A 4 -9.66 7.98 -3.69
CA LEU A 4 -8.70 8.59 -2.77
C LEU A 4 -9.31 9.88 -2.22
N ILE A 5 -9.44 9.96 -0.90
CA ILE A 5 -9.83 11.21 -0.23
C ILE A 5 -8.54 11.98 0.06
N ILE A 6 -8.40 13.14 -0.56
CA ILE A 6 -7.24 14.02 -0.42
C ILE A 6 -7.64 15.21 0.43
N LYS A 7 -6.98 15.40 1.57
CA LYS A 7 -7.25 16.55 2.43
C LYS A 7 -5.97 17.09 3.07
N LYS A 8 -5.99 18.35 3.43
CA LYS A 8 -4.90 19.01 4.16
C LYS A 8 -5.40 19.47 5.53
N GLU A 9 -4.66 19.15 6.57
CA GLU A 9 -4.91 19.59 7.95
C GLU A 9 -3.63 20.22 8.51
N GLY A 10 -3.59 21.54 8.55
CA GLY A 10 -2.37 22.26 8.90
C GLY A 10 -1.24 21.95 7.92
N ALA A 11 -0.11 21.45 8.44
CA ALA A 11 1.05 21.05 7.65
C ALA A 11 1.04 19.58 7.23
N ILE A 12 -0.07 18.86 7.42
CA ILE A 12 -0.22 17.44 7.10
C ILE A 12 -1.08 17.27 5.84
N GLY A 13 -0.53 16.62 4.82
CA GLY A 13 -1.26 16.12 3.68
C GLY A 13 -1.77 14.68 3.95
N TRP A 14 -3.06 14.47 3.88
CA TRP A 14 -3.68 13.15 4.06
C TRP A 14 -4.09 12.56 2.73
N ILE A 15 -3.66 11.33 2.47
CA ILE A 15 -4.17 10.49 1.38
C ILE A 15 -4.88 9.30 2.01
N ILE A 16 -6.21 9.26 1.90
CA ILE A 16 -7.03 8.25 2.55
C ILE A 16 -7.63 7.33 1.49
N PHE A 17 -7.37 6.04 1.62
CA PHE A 17 -7.93 5.01 0.76
C PHE A 17 -9.36 4.70 1.18
N SER A 18 -10.35 5.05 0.35
CA SER A 18 -11.77 4.85 0.65
C SER A 18 -12.42 3.86 -0.32
N ASN A 19 -12.71 2.69 0.17
CA ASN A 19 -13.50 1.62 -0.44
C ASN A 19 -13.99 0.69 0.69
N MET A 20 -14.69 1.25 1.67
CA MET A 20 -15.03 0.57 2.93
C MET A 20 -15.77 -0.75 2.73
N ALA A 21 -16.62 -0.87 1.70
CA ALA A 21 -17.36 -2.10 1.38
C ALA A 21 -16.42 -3.27 1.00
N LYS A 22 -15.17 -2.98 0.58
CA LYS A 22 -14.14 -3.94 0.19
C LYS A 22 -12.87 -3.79 1.02
N PHE A 23 -12.98 -3.36 2.28
CA PHE A 23 -11.83 -3.16 3.17
C PHE A 23 -10.73 -2.29 2.53
N ASN A 24 -11.12 -1.21 1.89
CA ASN A 24 -10.26 -0.25 1.20
C ASN A 24 -9.38 -0.89 0.12
N ALA A 25 -9.89 -1.92 -0.58
CA ALA A 25 -9.23 -2.49 -1.74
C ALA A 25 -9.02 -1.44 -2.83
N MET A 26 -7.81 -1.40 -3.40
CA MET A 26 -7.40 -0.44 -4.40
C MET A 26 -8.07 -0.70 -5.74
N SER A 27 -8.90 0.23 -6.19
CA SER A 27 -9.41 0.26 -7.56
C SER A 27 -8.31 0.71 -8.54
N PHE A 28 -8.54 0.52 -9.84
CA PHE A 28 -7.60 0.99 -10.85
C PHE A 28 -7.42 2.51 -10.81
N ASP A 29 -8.52 3.26 -10.63
CA ASP A 29 -8.48 4.72 -10.52
C ASP A 29 -7.67 5.19 -9.29
N MET A 30 -7.75 4.45 -8.18
CA MET A 30 -6.92 4.75 -7.00
C MET A 30 -5.44 4.49 -7.27
N TRP A 31 -5.08 3.41 -8.01
CA TRP A 31 -3.70 3.17 -8.42
C TRP A 31 -3.17 4.31 -9.29
N GLN A 32 -3.96 4.78 -10.27
CA GLN A 32 -3.57 5.89 -11.14
C GLN A 32 -3.52 7.24 -10.42
N GLY A 33 -4.44 7.48 -9.48
CA GLY A 33 -4.53 8.74 -8.76
C GLY A 33 -3.47 8.94 -7.67
N LEU A 34 -2.91 7.83 -7.13
CA LEU A 34 -1.98 7.92 -6.00
C LEU A 34 -0.70 8.71 -6.32
N PRO A 35 0.01 8.49 -7.45
CA PRO A 35 1.19 9.29 -7.79
C PRO A 35 0.88 10.78 -7.88
N LYS A 36 -0.26 11.13 -8.53
CA LYS A 36 -0.67 12.54 -8.65
C LYS A 36 -0.92 13.19 -7.29
N ALA A 37 -1.53 12.46 -6.35
CA ALA A 37 -1.77 12.98 -5.00
C ALA A 37 -0.45 13.29 -4.26
N PHE A 38 0.59 12.48 -4.49
CA PHE A 38 1.94 12.75 -3.97
C PHE A 38 2.56 13.99 -4.63
N ASP A 39 2.50 14.09 -5.97
CA ASP A 39 3.04 15.23 -6.71
C ASP A 39 2.37 16.54 -6.26
N ASP A 40 1.04 16.54 -6.08
CA ASP A 40 0.28 17.71 -5.61
C ASP A 40 0.73 18.15 -4.20
N PHE A 41 0.92 17.21 -3.26
CA PHE A 41 1.40 17.52 -1.92
C PHE A 41 2.89 17.87 -1.87
N GLU A 42 3.70 17.27 -2.72
CA GLU A 42 5.12 17.62 -2.80
C GLU A 42 5.31 19.07 -3.27
N ALA A 43 4.49 19.52 -4.21
CA ALA A 43 4.50 20.90 -4.72
C ALA A 43 3.90 21.93 -3.75
N ASP A 44 3.09 21.52 -2.74
CA ASP A 44 2.48 22.45 -1.77
C ASP A 44 3.48 22.81 -0.66
N PRO A 45 4.00 24.06 -0.60
CA PRO A 45 4.98 24.47 0.40
C PRO A 45 4.45 24.49 1.84
N GLN A 46 3.13 24.39 2.04
CA GLN A 46 2.50 24.33 3.34
C GLN A 46 2.39 22.91 3.89
N VAL A 47 2.61 21.89 3.06
CA VAL A 47 2.62 20.48 3.50
C VAL A 47 4.05 20.08 3.85
N ASN A 48 4.27 19.62 5.07
CA ASN A 48 5.59 19.18 5.55
C ASN A 48 5.71 17.65 5.67
N VAL A 49 4.57 16.95 5.78
CA VAL A 49 4.52 15.50 5.92
C VAL A 49 3.25 14.95 5.25
N ILE A 50 3.36 13.79 4.65
CA ILE A 50 2.23 13.09 4.03
C ILE A 50 1.87 11.87 4.88
N VAL A 51 0.59 11.67 5.16
CA VAL A 51 0.09 10.52 5.91
C VAL A 51 -0.86 9.71 5.03
N LEU A 52 -0.54 8.44 4.84
CA LEU A 52 -1.44 7.46 4.22
C LEU A 52 -2.28 6.78 5.29
N ALA A 53 -3.59 6.67 5.07
CA ALA A 53 -4.51 5.98 5.98
C ALA A 53 -5.62 5.26 5.22
N GLY A 54 -6.25 4.28 5.83
CA GLY A 54 -7.51 3.72 5.35
C GLY A 54 -8.71 4.53 5.88
N ASP A 55 -9.78 4.58 5.10
CA ASP A 55 -11.06 5.15 5.54
C ASP A 55 -11.72 4.22 6.57
N GLY A 56 -12.15 4.77 7.70
CA GLY A 56 -12.66 4.03 8.83
C GLY A 56 -11.55 3.29 9.61
N GLU A 57 -11.96 2.29 10.41
CA GLU A 57 -11.06 1.60 11.34
C GLU A 57 -10.76 0.15 10.97
N LYS A 58 -11.47 -0.43 9.99
CA LYS A 58 -11.41 -1.86 9.69
C LYS A 58 -10.22 -2.27 8.84
N ALA A 59 -9.71 -1.37 8.02
CA ALA A 59 -8.61 -1.68 7.11
C ALA A 59 -7.82 -0.43 6.73
N PHE A 60 -6.51 -0.59 6.61
CA PHE A 60 -5.66 0.31 5.86
C PHE A 60 -5.91 0.10 4.35
N VAL A 61 -5.49 -1.02 3.80
CA VAL A 61 -5.74 -1.47 2.41
C VAL A 61 -5.68 -3.00 2.37
N SER A 62 -6.73 -3.64 1.88
CA SER A 62 -6.80 -5.11 1.79
C SER A 62 -6.13 -5.71 0.56
N GLY A 63 -5.55 -4.89 -0.31
CA GLY A 63 -4.91 -5.29 -1.57
C GLY A 63 -5.56 -4.63 -2.78
N ALA A 64 -5.35 -5.21 -3.97
CA ALA A 64 -6.02 -4.79 -5.19
C ALA A 64 -7.49 -5.25 -5.22
N ASP A 65 -8.36 -4.48 -5.82
CA ASP A 65 -9.75 -4.89 -6.07
C ASP A 65 -9.81 -5.93 -7.20
N ILE A 66 -9.79 -7.21 -6.80
CA ILE A 66 -9.78 -8.34 -7.73
C ILE A 66 -11.04 -8.43 -8.60
N SER A 67 -12.16 -7.78 -8.20
CA SER A 67 -13.36 -7.76 -9.03
C SER A 67 -13.19 -6.98 -10.35
N GLN A 68 -12.12 -6.19 -10.44
CA GLN A 68 -11.77 -5.43 -11.66
C GLN A 68 -10.75 -6.17 -12.54
N PHE A 69 -10.19 -7.31 -12.10
CA PHE A 69 -9.08 -7.97 -12.79
C PHE A 69 -9.43 -8.44 -14.20
N GLU A 70 -10.62 -9.00 -14.41
CA GLU A 70 -11.04 -9.45 -15.74
C GLU A 70 -11.01 -8.29 -16.75
N LYS A 71 -11.54 -7.13 -16.37
CA LYS A 71 -11.55 -5.94 -17.22
C LYS A 71 -10.15 -5.33 -17.38
N GLN A 72 -9.34 -5.31 -16.30
CA GLN A 72 -8.05 -4.61 -16.26
C GLN A 72 -6.87 -5.48 -16.71
N ARG A 73 -7.04 -6.79 -16.80
CA ARG A 73 -5.97 -7.77 -17.08
C ARG A 73 -6.38 -8.81 -18.12
N GLY A 74 -7.50 -8.64 -18.80
CA GLY A 74 -8.04 -9.59 -19.79
C GLY A 74 -7.24 -9.66 -21.11
N THR A 75 -6.41 -8.66 -21.40
CA THR A 75 -5.50 -8.63 -22.55
C THR A 75 -4.10 -8.26 -22.11
N ALA A 76 -3.08 -8.58 -22.92
CA ALA A 76 -1.68 -8.23 -22.65
C ALA A 76 -1.49 -6.71 -22.51
N ASP A 77 -2.14 -5.92 -23.35
CA ASP A 77 -2.05 -4.46 -23.33
C ASP A 77 -2.70 -3.87 -22.05
N ALA A 78 -3.90 -4.35 -21.68
CA ALA A 78 -4.56 -3.92 -20.46
C ALA A 78 -3.74 -4.29 -19.22
N GLN A 79 -3.12 -5.48 -19.21
CA GLN A 79 -2.24 -5.91 -18.14
C GLN A 79 -0.98 -5.03 -18.05
N ALA A 80 -0.39 -4.64 -19.18
CA ALA A 80 0.78 -3.74 -19.19
C ALA A 80 0.44 -2.37 -18.59
N VAL A 81 -0.71 -1.79 -18.99
CA VAL A 81 -1.21 -0.52 -18.45
C VAL A 81 -1.48 -0.62 -16.94
N TYR A 82 -2.13 -1.69 -16.51
CA TYR A 82 -2.38 -1.95 -15.08
C TYR A 82 -1.07 -2.06 -14.28
N ASN A 83 -0.12 -2.85 -14.78
CA ASN A 83 1.15 -3.06 -14.09
C ASN A 83 1.95 -1.75 -13.98
N ALA A 84 1.97 -0.93 -15.04
CA ALA A 84 2.62 0.38 -15.01
C ALA A 84 1.99 1.32 -13.96
N ALA A 85 0.66 1.37 -13.88
CA ALA A 85 -0.04 2.18 -12.87
C ALA A 85 0.28 1.71 -11.44
N VAL A 86 0.29 0.40 -11.20
CA VAL A 86 0.64 -0.20 -9.90
C VAL A 86 2.10 0.10 -9.54
N GLU A 87 3.03 0.00 -10.49
CA GLU A 87 4.45 0.29 -10.25
C GLU A 87 4.68 1.75 -9.88
N LEU A 88 4.05 2.69 -10.61
CA LEU A 88 4.09 4.11 -10.29
C LEU A 88 3.54 4.39 -8.88
N ALA A 89 2.40 3.77 -8.53
CA ALA A 89 1.79 3.91 -7.21
C ALA A 89 2.70 3.35 -6.09
N TYR A 90 3.31 2.19 -6.30
CA TYR A 90 4.24 1.61 -5.32
C TYR A 90 5.52 2.41 -5.14
N THR A 91 5.95 3.15 -6.16
CA THR A 91 7.17 3.96 -6.07
C THR A 91 6.90 5.37 -5.57
N ALA A 92 5.68 5.88 -5.65
CA ALA A 92 5.33 7.25 -5.28
C ALA A 92 5.76 7.64 -3.85
N PRO A 93 5.47 6.85 -2.79
CA PRO A 93 5.90 7.21 -1.43
C PRO A 93 7.41 7.38 -1.31
N SER A 94 8.20 6.46 -1.85
CA SER A 94 9.67 6.48 -1.73
C SER A 94 10.37 7.49 -2.65
N ARG A 95 9.65 8.06 -3.62
CA ARG A 95 10.17 9.11 -4.51
C ARG A 95 9.85 10.51 -4.00
N CYS A 96 8.89 10.64 -3.11
CA CYS A 96 8.50 11.92 -2.53
C CYS A 96 9.64 12.49 -1.68
N ALA A 97 9.94 13.79 -1.85
CA ALA A 97 10.97 14.47 -1.07
C ALA A 97 10.49 14.82 0.36
N LYS A 98 9.18 14.70 0.65
CA LYS A 98 8.64 14.93 1.99
C LYS A 98 8.50 13.61 2.74
N PRO A 99 8.64 13.61 4.08
CA PRO A 99 8.41 12.42 4.90
C PRO A 99 7.01 11.83 4.67
N VAL A 100 6.94 10.52 4.53
CA VAL A 100 5.70 9.76 4.30
C VAL A 100 5.48 8.75 5.42
N ILE A 101 4.31 8.82 6.05
CA ILE A 101 3.93 7.95 7.16
C ILE A 101 2.74 7.08 6.74
N ALA A 102 2.86 5.76 6.89
CA ALA A 102 1.70 4.86 6.82
C ALA A 102 1.09 4.69 8.22
N LYS A 103 -0.16 5.16 8.38
CA LYS A 103 -0.99 4.96 9.59
C LYS A 103 -1.89 3.74 9.36
N ILE A 104 -1.51 2.61 9.95
CA ILE A 104 -2.12 1.31 9.67
C ILE A 104 -3.07 0.92 10.80
N ARG A 105 -4.35 0.67 10.48
CA ARG A 105 -5.35 0.06 11.38
C ARG A 105 -6.02 -1.11 10.66
N GLY A 106 -6.36 -2.15 11.43
CA GLY A 106 -7.05 -3.33 10.92
C GLY A 106 -6.28 -4.03 9.80
N ILE A 107 -6.93 -4.33 8.68
CA ILE A 107 -6.37 -5.13 7.59
C ILE A 107 -5.35 -4.35 6.75
N CYS A 108 -4.14 -4.89 6.58
CA CYS A 108 -3.11 -4.41 5.67
C CYS A 108 -2.55 -5.61 4.89
N MET A 109 -2.98 -5.81 3.65
CA MET A 109 -2.64 -7.03 2.90
C MET A 109 -2.21 -6.75 1.47
N GLY A 110 -1.39 -7.61 0.91
CA GLY A 110 -0.96 -7.57 -0.49
C GLY A 110 -0.47 -6.19 -0.91
N GLY A 111 -1.19 -5.54 -1.83
CA GLY A 111 -0.90 -4.18 -2.28
C GLY A 111 -0.81 -3.14 -1.17
N GLY A 112 -1.61 -3.29 -0.12
CA GLY A 112 -1.55 -2.42 1.05
C GLY A 112 -0.21 -2.51 1.79
N MET A 113 0.31 -3.74 1.97
CA MET A 113 1.65 -3.93 2.52
C MET A 113 2.73 -3.34 1.60
N GLY A 114 2.60 -3.50 0.28
CA GLY A 114 3.54 -2.94 -0.68
C GLY A 114 3.62 -1.41 -0.63
N ILE A 115 2.47 -0.72 -0.56
CA ILE A 115 2.41 0.74 -0.40
C ILE A 115 3.01 1.15 0.95
N ALA A 116 2.63 0.49 2.04
CA ALA A 116 3.16 0.80 3.36
C ALA A 116 4.67 0.58 3.46
N ALA A 117 5.21 -0.47 2.83
CA ALA A 117 6.65 -0.73 2.76
C ALA A 117 7.44 0.37 2.04
N ALA A 118 6.78 1.14 1.16
CA ALA A 118 7.40 2.25 0.43
C ALA A 118 7.43 3.58 1.22
N CYS A 119 6.68 3.68 2.32
CA CYS A 119 6.70 4.85 3.20
C CYS A 119 7.97 4.85 4.07
N ASP A 120 8.34 6.03 4.58
CA ASP A 120 9.49 6.16 5.49
C ASP A 120 9.19 5.52 6.85
N ILE A 121 8.00 5.77 7.40
CA ILE A 121 7.57 5.29 8.72
C ILE A 121 6.25 4.53 8.59
N ARG A 122 6.12 3.42 9.30
CA ARG A 122 4.89 2.62 9.43
C ARG A 122 4.51 2.55 10.91
N ILE A 123 3.34 3.12 11.24
CA ILE A 123 2.77 3.06 12.58
C ILE A 123 1.52 2.18 12.50
N ALA A 124 1.51 1.09 13.24
CA ALA A 124 0.40 0.15 13.27
C ALA A 124 -0.34 0.19 14.62
N ALA A 125 -1.66 0.13 14.56
CA ALA A 125 -2.46 -0.15 15.74
C ALA A 125 -2.27 -1.63 16.17
N SER A 126 -2.48 -1.92 17.44
CA SER A 126 -2.31 -3.28 18.00
C SER A 126 -3.24 -4.33 17.40
N ASP A 127 -4.36 -3.90 16.81
CA ASP A 127 -5.33 -4.73 16.10
C ASP A 127 -5.00 -4.96 14.62
N ALA A 128 -3.89 -4.40 14.12
CA ALA A 128 -3.52 -4.55 12.72
C ALA A 128 -3.15 -6.00 12.37
N VAL A 129 -3.64 -6.45 11.21
CA VAL A 129 -3.39 -7.80 10.69
C VAL A 129 -2.80 -7.69 9.29
N PHE A 130 -1.70 -8.39 9.10
CA PHE A 130 -0.92 -8.37 7.87
C PHE A 130 -0.96 -9.71 7.14
N ARG A 131 -0.83 -9.67 5.82
CA ARG A 131 -0.68 -10.85 4.98
C ARG A 131 -0.14 -10.49 3.60
N MET A 132 0.79 -11.31 3.09
CA MET A 132 1.22 -11.25 1.70
C MET A 132 0.67 -12.47 0.94
N PRO A 133 -0.52 -12.37 0.28
CA PRO A 133 -1.22 -13.53 -0.25
C PRO A 133 -0.75 -13.98 -1.64
N ALA A 134 0.26 -13.36 -2.24
CA ALA A 134 0.68 -13.54 -3.63
C ALA A 134 0.89 -15.02 -4.03
N ALA A 135 1.61 -15.79 -3.21
CA ALA A 135 1.88 -17.21 -3.49
C ALA A 135 0.59 -18.05 -3.60
N ARG A 136 -0.46 -17.72 -2.84
CA ARG A 136 -1.75 -18.43 -2.93
C ARG A 136 -2.51 -18.17 -4.22
N MET A 137 -2.15 -17.11 -4.93
CA MET A 137 -2.78 -16.70 -6.18
C MET A 137 -1.89 -16.98 -7.40
N GLY A 138 -0.74 -17.65 -7.19
CA GLY A 138 0.24 -17.88 -8.25
C GLY A 138 0.88 -16.61 -8.79
N LEU A 139 0.88 -15.52 -8.00
CA LEU A 139 1.44 -14.22 -8.38
C LEU A 139 2.87 -14.08 -7.85
N GLY A 140 3.80 -13.69 -8.75
CA GLY A 140 5.13 -13.22 -8.38
C GLY A 140 5.15 -11.73 -8.07
N TYR A 141 6.14 -11.30 -7.31
CA TYR A 141 6.48 -9.90 -7.11
C TYR A 141 7.75 -9.56 -7.89
N ASN A 142 7.80 -8.35 -8.45
CA ASN A 142 9.01 -7.87 -9.12
C ASN A 142 10.11 -7.53 -8.08
N TYR A 143 11.33 -7.33 -8.57
CA TYR A 143 12.50 -7.04 -7.73
C TYR A 143 12.27 -5.84 -6.82
N VAL A 144 11.77 -4.72 -7.34
CA VAL A 144 11.55 -3.48 -6.58
C VAL A 144 10.56 -3.70 -5.42
N GLY A 145 9.51 -4.50 -5.65
CA GLY A 145 8.56 -4.85 -4.60
C GLY A 145 9.17 -5.72 -3.51
N MET A 146 10.01 -6.71 -3.89
CA MET A 146 10.67 -7.62 -2.95
C MET A 146 11.80 -6.96 -2.16
N GLU A 147 12.61 -6.13 -2.81
CA GLU A 147 13.76 -5.46 -2.20
C GLU A 147 13.39 -4.69 -0.94
N ARG A 148 12.27 -3.97 -0.96
CA ARG A 148 11.80 -3.21 0.20
C ARG A 148 11.50 -4.08 1.41
N PHE A 149 10.84 -5.21 1.20
CA PHE A 149 10.56 -6.14 2.30
C PHE A 149 11.85 -6.74 2.85
N VAL A 150 12.79 -7.11 1.98
CA VAL A 150 14.09 -7.63 2.41
C VAL A 150 14.88 -6.57 3.21
N ASN A 151 14.85 -5.31 2.77
CA ASN A 151 15.53 -4.21 3.46
C ASN A 151 14.91 -3.88 4.83
N LEU A 152 13.57 -4.00 4.95
CA LEU A 152 12.87 -3.72 6.21
C LEU A 152 13.02 -4.85 7.23
N MET A 153 12.83 -6.10 6.83
CA MET A 153 12.67 -7.22 7.75
C MET A 153 13.72 -8.34 7.59
N GLY A 154 14.64 -8.16 6.68
CA GLY A 154 15.65 -9.17 6.34
C GLY A 154 15.11 -10.28 5.43
N PRO A 155 16.02 -11.05 4.77
CA PRO A 155 15.62 -12.02 3.76
C PRO A 155 14.81 -13.19 4.33
N ALA A 156 15.08 -13.63 5.55
CA ALA A 156 14.38 -14.77 6.16
C ALA A 156 12.91 -14.46 6.45
N ASN A 157 12.62 -13.32 7.09
CA ASN A 157 11.24 -12.92 7.37
C ASN A 157 10.49 -12.59 6.08
N ALA A 158 11.15 -11.92 5.11
CA ALA A 158 10.56 -11.67 3.80
C ALA A 158 10.19 -13.00 3.10
N ALA A 159 11.09 -13.98 3.07
CA ALA A 159 10.82 -15.30 2.50
C ALA A 159 9.65 -16.00 3.21
N ASP A 160 9.61 -15.99 4.55
CA ASP A 160 8.53 -16.59 5.31
C ASP A 160 7.17 -16.00 4.92
N ILE A 161 6.97 -14.67 4.96
CA ILE A 161 5.67 -14.08 4.66
C ILE A 161 5.24 -14.26 3.20
N PHE A 162 6.18 -14.27 2.25
CA PHE A 162 5.87 -14.44 0.85
C PHE A 162 5.59 -15.90 0.49
N PHE A 163 6.33 -16.86 1.02
CA PHE A 163 6.15 -18.29 0.67
C PHE A 163 4.99 -18.92 1.43
N SER A 164 4.86 -18.63 2.74
CA SER A 164 3.78 -19.19 3.55
C SER A 164 2.43 -18.53 3.27
N ALA A 165 2.44 -17.25 2.84
CA ALA A 165 1.26 -16.42 2.70
C ALA A 165 0.34 -16.46 3.95
N ARG A 166 0.94 -16.64 5.14
CA ARG A 166 0.24 -16.66 6.42
C ARG A 166 -0.18 -15.26 6.87
N LYS A 167 -1.13 -15.20 7.78
CA LYS A 167 -1.43 -13.96 8.52
C LYS A 167 -0.45 -13.80 9.67
N PHE A 168 -0.16 -12.56 10.04
CA PHE A 168 0.59 -12.19 11.23
C PHE A 168 0.05 -10.89 11.82
N ASP A 169 0.24 -10.69 13.11
CA ASP A 169 -0.27 -9.56 13.87
C ASP A 169 0.74 -8.39 13.95
N ALA A 170 0.31 -7.30 14.60
CA ALA A 170 1.14 -6.11 14.78
C ALA A 170 2.38 -6.37 15.64
N ALA A 171 2.29 -7.23 16.66
CA ALA A 171 3.42 -7.57 17.51
C ALA A 171 4.48 -8.35 16.74
N GLU A 172 4.07 -9.27 15.89
CA GLU A 172 4.98 -9.99 15.00
C GLU A 172 5.57 -9.09 13.92
N ALA A 173 4.76 -8.21 13.32
CA ALA A 173 5.23 -7.20 12.36
C ALA A 173 6.32 -6.31 12.94
N MET A 174 6.17 -5.91 14.22
CA MET A 174 7.17 -5.13 14.95
C MET A 174 8.45 -5.93 15.21
N ARG A 175 8.34 -7.21 15.63
CA ARG A 175 9.53 -8.06 15.82
C ARG A 175 10.32 -8.28 14.54
N MET A 176 9.62 -8.35 13.40
CA MET A 176 10.25 -8.51 12.09
C MET A 176 10.83 -7.19 11.52
N GLY A 177 10.57 -6.04 12.14
CA GLY A 177 11.00 -4.74 11.65
C GLY A 177 10.15 -4.16 10.51
N TYR A 178 8.95 -4.72 10.29
CA TYR A 178 8.05 -4.20 9.27
C TYR A 178 7.36 -2.91 9.73
N VAL A 179 6.98 -2.78 11.00
CA VAL A 179 6.41 -1.58 11.61
C VAL A 179 7.24 -1.10 12.79
#